data_8b80a815dcefc1c1d6106eebbe3cba99
#
_entry.id   8b80a815dcefc1c1d6106eebbe3cba99
#
_cell.length_a   1.000
_cell.length_b   1.000
_cell.length_c   1.000
_cell.angle_alpha   90.00
_cell.angle_beta   90.00
_cell.angle_gamma   90.00
#
_symmetry.space_group_name_H-M   'P 1'
#
loop_
_entity.id
_entity.type
_entity.pdbx_description
1 polymer ?
#
loop_
_entity_poly.entity_id
_entity_poly.type
_entity_poly.pdbx_seq_one_letter_code
_entity_poly.pdbx_strand_id
1 'polypeptide(L)'
;MRQSSFSLANSRCILGQLNDNLMRSIFLFVALLPSLLIGQNHQQFSFNGGPVILIHGGAGGIERKYYTDEQIVEYDSALQAVLKVGYNMLTYNSNGMDVVVECLTMLENDPHFNAGKGAVFNDQGEVELDASVMDGSTKMAGAVAGLKHIKNPAKLARAVMEETSHVLLIGEGAEEFAKTQEHEFVDNEYFLTPKRKEQYERWSQMKKNGTVGVVVLDLQGNLYAGTSTGGMMGKKYGRVGDVPIIGAGTYADNNGAAVSCTGHGEYYIRNNVAFQVNARMQYQGMTLEESTSTVIFGVLNSDAGNGGLIALDAKGNATWTFNSSGMFRGAAGV
;
A
#
# COMPACT_ATOMS: atom_id res chain seq x y z
N MET A 1 -12.07 21.89 69.42
CA MET A 1 -13.38 21.27 69.12
C MET A 1 -13.87 21.76 67.79
N ARG A 2 -14.36 20.85 67.01
CA ARG A 2 -14.90 20.83 65.65
C ARG A 2 -13.91 20.61 64.53
N GLN A 3 -13.85 19.36 64.16
CA GLN A 3 -13.43 18.83 62.87
C GLN A 3 -14.36 19.33 61.77
N SER A 4 -13.80 19.70 60.63
CA SER A 4 -14.54 19.80 59.36
C SER A 4 -13.84 18.97 58.34
N SER A 5 -14.45 17.85 58.04
CA SER A 5 -14.16 16.93 56.97
C SER A 5 -14.35 17.63 55.61
N PHE A 6 -13.30 17.68 54.77
CA PHE A 6 -13.44 18.01 53.37
C PHE A 6 -13.64 16.72 52.57
N SER A 7 -14.80 16.63 51.99
CA SER A 7 -15.26 15.59 51.09
C SER A 7 -14.53 15.65 49.75
N LEU A 8 -13.82 14.55 49.43
CA LEU A 8 -13.36 14.23 48.09
C LEU A 8 -14.52 13.59 47.29
N ALA A 9 -15.24 14.40 46.53
CA ALA A 9 -16.13 13.87 45.50
C ALA A 9 -16.28 14.89 44.38
N ASN A 10 -16.14 14.44 43.15
CA ASN A 10 -16.36 15.09 41.87
C ASN A 10 -15.13 15.58 41.13
N SER A 11 -14.32 14.63 40.67
CA SER A 11 -13.48 14.79 39.46
C SER A 11 -13.47 13.46 38.68
N ARG A 12 -14.65 12.92 38.41
CA ARG A 12 -14.86 11.83 37.43
C ARG A 12 -16.11 12.22 36.65
N CYS A 13 -15.94 12.75 35.51
CA CYS A 13 -16.86 12.70 34.35
C CYS A 13 -16.63 13.88 33.39
N ILE A 14 -15.57 13.87 32.61
CA ILE A 14 -15.50 14.60 31.33
C ILE A 14 -14.68 13.85 30.27
N LEU A 15 -13.94 12.80 30.62
CA LEU A 15 -13.10 12.05 29.66
C LEU A 15 -13.76 10.78 29.08
N GLY A 16 -14.99 10.47 29.45
CA GLY A 16 -15.69 9.23 29.07
C GLY A 16 -16.71 9.32 27.95
N GLN A 17 -17.07 10.53 27.47
CA GLN A 17 -18.16 10.67 26.47
C GLN A 17 -17.75 11.19 25.09
N LEU A 18 -16.48 11.53 24.89
CA LEU A 18 -15.99 11.98 23.56
C LEU A 18 -15.43 10.85 22.69
N ASN A 19 -15.22 9.63 23.23
CA ASN A 19 -14.60 8.54 22.49
C ASN A 19 -15.58 7.59 21.78
N ASP A 20 -16.81 7.46 22.25
CA ASP A 20 -17.73 6.46 21.66
C ASP A 20 -18.42 6.90 20.37
N ASN A 21 -18.59 8.19 20.15
CA ASN A 21 -19.16 8.70 18.91
C ASN A 21 -18.14 8.86 17.78
N LEU A 22 -16.87 9.10 18.11
CA LEU A 22 -15.78 9.10 17.12
C LEU A 22 -15.42 7.70 16.65
N MET A 23 -15.50 6.71 17.56
CA MET A 23 -15.27 5.30 17.25
C MET A 23 -16.36 4.66 16.39
N ARG A 24 -17.59 5.18 16.42
CA ARG A 24 -18.70 4.67 15.59
C ARG A 24 -18.67 5.15 14.15
N SER A 25 -17.92 6.21 13.83
CA SER A 25 -17.71 6.68 12.45
C SER A 25 -16.52 6.05 11.74
N ILE A 26 -15.66 5.31 12.44
CA ILE A 26 -14.43 4.69 11.90
C ILE A 26 -14.70 3.34 11.21
N PHE A 27 -15.88 2.74 11.39
CA PHE A 27 -16.23 1.46 10.78
C PHE A 27 -17.02 1.62 9.48
N LEU A 28 -16.42 2.24 8.48
CA LEU A 28 -16.95 2.12 7.13
C LEU A 28 -15.92 1.45 6.21
N PHE A 29 -16.25 0.22 5.85
CA PHE A 29 -15.73 -0.58 4.75
C PHE A 29 -14.32 -1.18 4.86
N VAL A 30 -14.18 -2.18 5.71
CA VAL A 30 -13.34 -3.33 5.34
C VAL A 30 -14.27 -4.31 4.60
N ALA A 31 -14.33 -4.20 3.30
CA ALA A 31 -15.11 -5.14 2.50
C ALA A 31 -14.21 -6.29 2.03
N LEU A 32 -13.94 -7.25 2.91
CA LEU A 32 -13.80 -8.65 2.49
C LEU A 32 -15.23 -9.23 2.36
N LEU A 33 -16.08 -8.58 1.59
CA LEU A 33 -17.28 -9.25 1.11
C LEU A 33 -16.82 -10.21 0.01
N PRO A 34 -17.10 -11.51 0.14
CA PRO A 34 -17.17 -12.37 -0.99
C PRO A 34 -18.38 -11.85 -1.79
N SER A 35 -18.16 -10.83 -2.61
CA SER A 35 -19.19 -10.41 -3.55
C SER A 35 -19.38 -11.52 -4.56
N LEU A 36 -20.36 -12.35 -4.32
CA LEU A 36 -21.11 -13.13 -5.32
C LEU A 36 -21.85 -12.16 -6.28
N LEU A 37 -21.21 -11.06 -6.67
CA LEU A 37 -21.63 -10.14 -7.71
C LEU A 37 -20.55 -10.13 -8.75
N ILE A 38 -20.66 -11.06 -9.68
CA ILE A 38 -20.04 -10.99 -11.00
C ILE A 38 -20.33 -9.58 -11.55
N GLY A 39 -19.33 -8.67 -11.54
CA GLY A 39 -19.43 -7.43 -12.27
C GLY A 39 -18.96 -6.13 -11.63
N GLN A 40 -18.41 -6.07 -10.39
CA GLN A 40 -17.90 -4.80 -9.85
C GLN A 40 -16.48 -4.92 -9.31
N ASN A 41 -15.53 -4.98 -10.23
CA ASN A 41 -14.09 -4.84 -9.94
C ASN A 41 -13.69 -3.35 -9.87
N HIS A 42 -14.65 -2.46 -9.71
CA HIS A 42 -14.50 -1.03 -9.57
C HIS A 42 -15.48 -0.51 -8.52
N GLN A 43 -15.00 0.27 -7.59
CA GLN A 43 -15.81 0.97 -6.61
C GLN A 43 -15.20 2.35 -6.34
N GLN A 44 -16.07 3.36 -6.38
CA GLN A 44 -15.76 4.72 -5.99
C GLN A 44 -16.50 5.09 -4.72
N PHE A 45 -15.88 5.91 -3.91
CA PHE A 45 -16.48 6.58 -2.75
C PHE A 45 -15.88 7.97 -2.62
N SER A 46 -16.61 8.87 -1.94
CA SER A 46 -16.15 10.22 -1.63
C SER A 46 -16.22 10.41 -0.13
N PHE A 47 -15.14 10.93 0.43
CA PHE A 47 -15.03 11.32 1.82
C PHE A 47 -15.30 12.82 1.94
N ASN A 48 -16.15 13.22 2.92
CA ASN A 48 -16.69 14.58 3.03
C ASN A 48 -15.77 15.53 3.82
N GLY A 49 -14.49 15.55 3.47
CA GLY A 49 -13.49 16.33 4.16
C GLY A 49 -12.80 15.57 5.28
N GLY A 50 -11.57 15.97 5.59
CA GLY A 50 -10.71 15.26 6.53
C GLY A 50 -9.70 14.35 5.83
N PRO A 51 -8.87 13.66 6.62
CA PRO A 51 -7.84 12.80 6.09
C PRO A 51 -8.42 11.48 5.60
N VAL A 52 -7.79 10.90 4.58
CA VAL A 52 -8.20 9.63 3.97
C VAL A 52 -6.99 8.73 3.77
N ILE A 53 -7.17 7.44 4.01
CA ILE A 53 -6.18 6.41 3.70
C ILE A 53 -6.84 5.26 2.94
N LEU A 54 -6.21 4.80 1.87
CA LEU A 54 -6.50 3.54 1.21
C LEU A 54 -5.25 2.66 1.25
N ILE A 55 -5.48 1.35 1.39
CA ILE A 55 -4.41 0.34 1.32
C ILE A 55 -4.81 -0.80 0.39
N HIS A 56 -3.81 -1.48 -0.17
CA HIS A 56 -3.99 -2.78 -0.81
C HIS A 56 -2.91 -3.79 -0.35
N GLY A 57 -3.30 -5.05 -0.32
CA GLY A 57 -2.45 -6.19 0.02
C GLY A 57 -2.17 -7.10 -1.18
N GLY A 58 -2.35 -6.59 -2.41
CA GLY A 58 -2.09 -7.30 -3.65
C GLY A 58 -3.35 -7.64 -4.44
N ALA A 59 -3.17 -7.77 -5.77
CA ALA A 59 -4.19 -8.25 -6.70
C ALA A 59 -3.69 -9.52 -7.42
N GLY A 60 -4.63 -10.34 -7.89
CA GLY A 60 -4.31 -11.57 -8.61
C GLY A 60 -5.38 -12.64 -8.49
N GLY A 61 -4.96 -13.91 -8.43
CA GLY A 61 -5.83 -15.07 -8.23
C GLY A 61 -6.38 -15.17 -6.80
N ILE A 62 -7.04 -14.12 -6.33
CA ILE A 62 -7.61 -14.01 -4.98
C ILE A 62 -9.10 -14.36 -5.07
N GLU A 63 -9.39 -15.66 -5.17
CA GLU A 63 -10.76 -16.17 -5.16
C GLU A 63 -11.06 -16.81 -3.81
N ARG A 64 -12.27 -16.56 -3.28
CA ARG A 64 -12.73 -17.08 -1.99
C ARG A 64 -12.46 -18.59 -1.80
N LYS A 65 -12.62 -19.37 -2.85
CA LYS A 65 -12.42 -20.83 -2.84
C LYS A 65 -11.00 -21.30 -2.49
N TYR A 66 -10.00 -20.42 -2.55
CA TYR A 66 -8.59 -20.73 -2.23
C TYR A 66 -8.20 -20.39 -0.79
N TYR A 67 -9.13 -19.90 0.02
CA TYR A 67 -8.90 -19.46 1.39
C TYR A 67 -9.88 -20.13 2.35
N THR A 68 -9.41 -20.56 3.52
CA THR A 68 -10.29 -20.96 4.63
C THR A 68 -10.90 -19.71 5.30
N ASP A 69 -11.91 -19.91 6.15
CA ASP A 69 -12.51 -18.81 6.90
C ASP A 69 -11.51 -18.16 7.84
N GLU A 70 -10.67 -18.98 8.49
CA GLU A 70 -9.60 -18.51 9.38
C GLU A 70 -8.60 -17.64 8.62
N GLN A 71 -8.14 -18.08 7.45
CA GLN A 71 -7.22 -17.30 6.62
C GLN A 71 -7.82 -15.95 6.20
N ILE A 72 -9.11 -15.89 5.89
CA ILE A 72 -9.78 -14.63 5.56
C ILE A 72 -9.78 -13.70 6.76
N VAL A 73 -10.09 -14.21 7.96
CA VAL A 73 -10.05 -13.41 9.20
C VAL A 73 -8.64 -12.89 9.48
N GLU A 74 -7.58 -13.69 9.24
CA GLU A 74 -6.19 -13.26 9.38
C GLU A 74 -5.85 -12.09 8.45
N TYR A 75 -6.15 -12.21 7.14
CA TYR A 75 -5.93 -11.13 6.17
C TYR A 75 -6.74 -9.87 6.50
N ASP A 76 -8.00 -10.03 6.88
CA ASP A 76 -8.88 -8.93 7.27
C ASP A 76 -8.34 -8.21 8.51
N SER A 77 -7.98 -8.95 9.54
CA SER A 77 -7.43 -8.41 10.79
C SER A 77 -6.13 -7.64 10.55
N ALA A 78 -5.26 -8.16 9.67
CA ALA A 78 -4.02 -7.50 9.29
C ALA A 78 -4.28 -6.14 8.60
N LEU A 79 -5.17 -6.12 7.60
CA LEU A 79 -5.54 -4.88 6.90
C LEU A 79 -6.23 -3.88 7.83
N GLN A 80 -7.14 -4.34 8.71
CA GLN A 80 -7.78 -3.48 9.70
C GLN A 80 -6.78 -2.85 10.68
N ALA A 81 -5.78 -3.61 11.12
CA ALA A 81 -4.74 -3.09 12.01
C ALA A 81 -3.94 -1.96 11.34
N VAL A 82 -3.55 -2.14 10.08
CA VAL A 82 -2.84 -1.11 9.31
C VAL A 82 -3.71 0.14 9.11
N LEU A 83 -4.96 -0.02 8.69
CA LEU A 83 -5.89 1.09 8.52
C LEU A 83 -6.11 1.87 9.81
N LYS A 84 -6.28 1.17 10.94
CA LYS A 84 -6.47 1.78 12.26
C LYS A 84 -5.26 2.62 12.66
N VAL A 85 -4.04 2.11 12.49
CA VAL A 85 -2.81 2.85 12.80
C VAL A 85 -2.68 4.06 11.88
N GLY A 86 -2.75 3.87 10.57
CA GLY A 86 -2.60 4.94 9.60
C GLY A 86 -3.64 6.05 9.76
N TYR A 87 -4.91 5.70 9.95
CA TYR A 87 -5.97 6.69 10.15
C TYR A 87 -5.82 7.45 11.48
N ASN A 88 -5.44 6.77 12.56
CA ASN A 88 -5.14 7.44 13.83
C ASN A 88 -3.98 8.44 13.68
N MET A 89 -2.89 8.06 13.04
CA MET A 89 -1.78 8.98 12.77
C MET A 89 -2.25 10.23 12.02
N LEU A 90 -3.07 10.06 10.98
CA LEU A 90 -3.64 11.18 10.22
C LEU A 90 -4.54 12.09 11.07
N THR A 91 -5.37 11.52 11.92
CA THR A 91 -6.25 12.30 12.81
C THR A 91 -5.48 13.06 13.89
N TYR A 92 -4.27 12.61 14.25
CA TYR A 92 -3.33 13.33 15.12
C TYR A 92 -2.38 14.26 14.35
N ASN A 93 -2.71 14.57 13.10
CA ASN A 93 -1.97 15.50 12.24
C ASN A 93 -0.52 15.09 11.93
N SER A 94 -0.26 13.80 11.87
CA SER A 94 1.02 13.30 11.37
C SER A 94 1.20 13.66 9.89
N ASN A 95 2.45 13.84 9.46
CA ASN A 95 2.77 14.01 8.05
C ASN A 95 2.33 12.77 7.25
N GLY A 96 1.74 12.96 6.09
CA GLY A 96 1.22 11.84 5.29
C GLY A 96 2.29 10.86 4.81
N MET A 97 3.54 11.30 4.61
CA MET A 97 4.65 10.40 4.30
C MET A 97 5.01 9.49 5.48
N ASP A 98 4.96 10.00 6.73
CA ASP A 98 5.14 9.15 7.93
C ASP A 98 4.08 8.05 7.98
N VAL A 99 2.85 8.40 7.63
CA VAL A 99 1.73 7.44 7.59
C VAL A 99 1.94 6.38 6.50
N VAL A 100 2.33 6.79 5.30
CA VAL A 100 2.61 5.86 4.19
C VAL A 100 3.71 4.87 4.58
N VAL A 101 4.83 5.36 5.11
CA VAL A 101 5.98 4.52 5.47
C VAL A 101 5.67 3.60 6.64
N GLU A 102 4.96 4.07 7.67
CA GLU A 102 4.56 3.23 8.80
C GLU A 102 3.61 2.12 8.37
N CYS A 103 2.58 2.44 7.58
CA CYS A 103 1.65 1.44 7.06
C CYS A 103 2.32 0.41 6.14
N LEU A 104 3.24 0.85 5.26
CA LEU A 104 4.05 -0.08 4.46
C LEU A 104 4.95 -0.94 5.34
N THR A 105 5.59 -0.38 6.37
CA THR A 105 6.41 -1.13 7.33
C THR A 105 5.60 -2.23 8.02
N MET A 106 4.38 -1.94 8.42
CA MET A 106 3.47 -2.96 9.00
C MET A 106 3.18 -4.07 7.99
N LEU A 107 2.88 -3.73 6.74
CA LEU A 107 2.59 -4.70 5.67
C LEU A 107 3.85 -5.51 5.28
N GLU A 108 5.03 -4.91 5.28
CA GLU A 108 6.33 -5.59 5.05
C GLU A 108 6.70 -6.56 6.18
N ASN A 109 6.30 -6.28 7.41
CA ASN A 109 6.53 -7.15 8.56
C ASN A 109 5.52 -8.30 8.67
N ASP A 110 4.42 -8.25 7.92
CA ASP A 110 3.36 -9.25 7.95
C ASP A 110 3.61 -10.35 6.89
N PRO A 111 3.73 -11.64 7.30
CA PRO A 111 4.05 -12.75 6.39
C PRO A 111 2.92 -13.10 5.39
N HIS A 112 1.74 -12.51 5.52
CA HIS A 112 0.62 -12.78 4.61
C HIS A 112 0.82 -12.14 3.23
N PHE A 113 1.48 -10.98 3.17
CA PHE A 113 1.61 -10.18 1.95
C PHE A 113 2.92 -10.48 1.19
N ASN A 114 2.96 -10.16 -0.09
CA ASN A 114 4.17 -10.26 -0.91
C ASN A 114 4.99 -8.97 -0.84
N ALA A 115 5.53 -8.69 0.33
CA ALA A 115 6.46 -7.60 0.61
C ALA A 115 7.25 -7.98 1.88
N GLY A 116 8.50 -7.55 2.02
CA GLY A 116 9.32 -7.83 3.19
C GLY A 116 9.27 -9.30 3.60
N LYS A 117 8.83 -9.60 4.85
CA LYS A 117 8.83 -10.93 5.45
C LYS A 117 7.98 -11.98 4.72
N GLY A 118 7.02 -11.57 3.91
CA GLY A 118 6.17 -12.51 3.15
C GLY A 118 6.47 -12.51 1.66
N ALA A 119 7.60 -11.95 1.24
CA ALA A 119 7.98 -11.83 -0.15
C ALA A 119 8.20 -13.19 -0.82
N VAL A 120 7.96 -13.22 -2.12
CA VAL A 120 8.21 -14.39 -2.98
C VAL A 120 9.69 -14.50 -3.35
N PHE A 121 10.10 -15.69 -3.80
CA PHE A 121 11.48 -15.99 -4.15
C PHE A 121 11.77 -15.73 -5.64
N ASN A 122 13.03 -15.38 -5.93
CA ASN A 122 13.58 -15.42 -7.27
C ASN A 122 13.85 -16.87 -7.73
N ASP A 123 14.44 -17.07 -8.88
CA ASP A 123 14.74 -18.40 -9.42
C ASP A 123 15.88 -19.13 -8.70
N GLN A 124 16.62 -18.43 -7.84
CA GLN A 124 17.70 -18.98 -7.02
C GLN A 124 17.23 -19.33 -5.59
N GLY A 125 15.96 -19.07 -5.25
CA GLY A 125 15.42 -19.32 -3.92
C GLY A 125 15.71 -18.22 -2.92
N GLU A 126 16.15 -17.05 -3.37
CA GLU A 126 16.40 -15.86 -2.55
C GLU A 126 15.25 -14.85 -2.66
N VAL A 127 15.11 -14.00 -1.66
CA VAL A 127 14.20 -12.84 -1.69
C VAL A 127 14.95 -11.62 -2.19
N GLU A 128 14.32 -10.88 -3.10
CA GLU A 128 14.74 -9.58 -3.57
C GLU A 128 13.55 -8.62 -3.48
N LEU A 129 13.77 -7.46 -2.83
CA LEU A 129 12.71 -6.54 -2.46
C LEU A 129 12.84 -5.23 -3.23
N ASP A 130 11.68 -4.67 -3.60
CA ASP A 130 11.55 -3.38 -4.27
C ASP A 130 10.53 -2.52 -3.52
N ALA A 131 10.77 -1.20 -3.43
CA ALA A 131 9.81 -0.26 -2.87
C ALA A 131 9.97 1.14 -3.48
N SER A 132 8.90 1.93 -3.39
CA SER A 132 8.94 3.37 -3.71
C SER A 132 7.95 4.17 -2.89
N VAL A 133 8.26 5.45 -2.70
CA VAL A 133 7.39 6.45 -2.09
C VAL A 133 7.42 7.74 -2.91
N MET A 134 6.35 8.52 -2.86
CA MET A 134 6.26 9.81 -3.56
C MET A 134 5.36 10.79 -2.79
N ASP A 135 5.83 12.03 -2.67
CA ASP A 135 5.11 13.18 -2.14
C ASP A 135 4.47 13.95 -3.30
N GLY A 136 3.16 14.02 -3.33
CA GLY A 136 2.40 14.68 -4.40
C GLY A 136 2.45 16.21 -4.35
N SER A 137 2.82 16.81 -3.21
CA SER A 137 2.95 18.26 -3.06
C SER A 137 4.23 18.80 -3.69
N THR A 138 5.34 18.09 -3.51
CA THR A 138 6.68 18.46 -3.97
C THR A 138 7.11 17.71 -5.23
N LYS A 139 6.48 16.59 -5.54
CA LYS A 139 6.89 15.57 -6.52
C LYS A 139 8.22 14.91 -6.20
N MET A 140 8.74 15.08 -4.98
CA MET A 140 9.87 14.31 -4.50
C MET A 140 9.50 12.83 -4.41
N ALA A 141 10.40 11.97 -4.84
CA ALA A 141 10.21 10.53 -4.83
C ALA A 141 11.50 9.81 -4.49
N GLY A 142 11.37 8.64 -3.88
CA GLY A 142 12.49 7.75 -3.61
C GLY A 142 12.08 6.31 -3.86
N ALA A 143 13.03 5.53 -4.38
CA ALA A 143 12.80 4.15 -4.74
C ALA A 143 14.05 3.30 -4.52
N VAL A 144 13.82 2.02 -4.26
CA VAL A 144 14.87 1.01 -4.13
C VAL A 144 14.45 -0.29 -4.82
N ALA A 145 15.41 -1.02 -5.39
CA ALA A 145 15.14 -2.28 -6.04
C ALA A 145 16.25 -3.31 -5.83
N GLY A 146 15.88 -4.59 -5.84
CA GLY A 146 16.82 -5.70 -5.74
C GLY A 146 17.51 -5.82 -4.39
N LEU A 147 16.88 -5.40 -3.30
CA LEU A 147 17.43 -5.48 -1.94
C LEU A 147 17.31 -6.89 -1.39
N LYS A 148 18.36 -7.39 -0.73
CA LYS A 148 18.40 -8.73 -0.15
C LYS A 148 18.46 -8.75 1.37
N HIS A 149 18.92 -7.65 2.00
CA HIS A 149 19.22 -7.63 3.43
C HIS A 149 18.53 -6.50 4.20
N ILE A 150 17.76 -5.64 3.54
CA ILE A 150 17.06 -4.52 4.21
C ILE A 150 15.69 -4.99 4.68
N LYS A 151 15.46 -4.95 6.00
CA LYS A 151 14.23 -5.44 6.62
C LYS A 151 12.97 -4.73 6.09
N ASN A 152 13.03 -3.40 5.97
CA ASN A 152 11.92 -2.56 5.54
C ASN A 152 12.31 -1.65 4.36
N PRO A 153 12.14 -2.10 3.13
CA PRO A 153 12.47 -1.35 1.91
C PRO A 153 11.82 0.03 1.81
N ALA A 154 10.57 0.18 2.28
CA ALA A 154 9.85 1.46 2.23
C ALA A 154 10.57 2.57 3.04
N LYS A 155 11.18 2.22 4.18
CA LYS A 155 11.99 3.17 4.96
C LYS A 155 13.22 3.63 4.19
N LEU A 156 13.91 2.71 3.49
CA LEU A 156 15.06 3.06 2.68
C LEU A 156 14.66 3.87 1.44
N ALA A 157 13.55 3.56 0.80
CA ALA A 157 13.01 4.37 -0.30
C ALA A 157 12.76 5.81 0.14
N ARG A 158 12.21 6.02 1.34
CA ARG A 158 12.07 7.35 1.93
C ARG A 158 13.43 8.03 2.15
N ALA A 159 14.40 7.34 2.72
CA ALA A 159 15.74 7.90 2.93
C ALA A 159 16.40 8.32 1.60
N VAL A 160 16.21 7.54 0.52
CA VAL A 160 16.65 7.95 -0.83
C VAL A 160 16.04 9.27 -1.24
N MET A 161 14.73 9.45 -1.01
CA MET A 161 14.00 10.69 -1.34
C MET A 161 14.50 11.90 -0.53
N GLU A 162 14.73 11.72 0.77
CA GLU A 162 15.00 12.83 1.70
C GLU A 162 16.48 13.17 1.82
N GLU A 163 17.37 12.19 1.71
CA GLU A 163 18.80 12.30 2.05
C GLU A 163 19.72 12.28 0.82
N THR A 164 19.19 12.14 -0.39
CA THR A 164 20.00 12.11 -1.61
C THR A 164 19.40 12.99 -2.72
N SER A 165 20.21 13.26 -3.75
CA SER A 165 19.71 13.86 -5.00
C SER A 165 19.17 12.83 -5.99
N HIS A 166 19.19 11.56 -5.64
CA HIS A 166 18.76 10.45 -6.49
C HIS A 166 17.29 10.09 -6.25
N VAL A 167 16.67 9.46 -7.23
CA VAL A 167 15.30 8.94 -7.12
C VAL A 167 15.31 7.42 -6.90
N LEU A 168 16.27 6.70 -7.51
CA LEU A 168 16.31 5.23 -7.47
C LEU A 168 17.72 4.74 -7.20
N LEU A 169 17.87 3.92 -6.17
CA LEU A 169 19.07 3.14 -5.88
C LEU A 169 18.77 1.63 -5.98
N ILE A 170 19.77 0.82 -6.38
CA ILE A 170 19.56 -0.61 -6.60
C ILE A 170 20.64 -1.48 -5.96
N GLY A 171 20.27 -2.69 -5.56
CA GLY A 171 21.18 -3.77 -5.13
C GLY A 171 22.17 -3.34 -4.07
N GLU A 172 23.44 -3.77 -4.23
CA GLU A 172 24.51 -3.49 -3.27
C GLU A 172 24.72 -2.00 -3.01
N GLY A 173 24.61 -1.14 -4.03
CA GLY A 173 24.75 0.31 -3.86
C GLY A 173 23.67 0.91 -2.98
N ALA A 174 22.42 0.43 -3.07
CA ALA A 174 21.36 0.83 -2.17
C ALA A 174 21.60 0.33 -0.73
N GLU A 175 22.15 -0.88 -0.57
CA GLU A 175 22.49 -1.43 0.74
C GLU A 175 23.72 -0.74 1.36
N GLU A 176 24.68 -0.28 0.56
CA GLU A 176 25.77 0.56 1.03
C GLU A 176 25.27 1.92 1.56
N PHE A 177 24.36 2.55 0.83
CA PHE A 177 23.68 3.76 1.31
C PHE A 177 22.92 3.49 2.62
N ALA A 178 22.18 2.37 2.72
CA ALA A 178 21.46 2.00 3.92
C ALA A 178 22.34 1.91 5.18
N LYS A 179 23.61 1.48 5.06
CA LYS A 179 24.57 1.45 6.17
C LYS A 179 24.88 2.84 6.72
N THR A 180 24.78 3.87 5.89
CA THR A 180 25.02 5.26 6.32
C THR A 180 23.81 5.87 7.04
N GLN A 181 22.63 5.24 6.94
CA GLN A 181 21.34 5.73 7.44
C GLN A 181 20.77 4.88 8.59
N GLU A 182 21.59 4.04 9.22
CA GLU A 182 21.21 3.19 10.37
C GLU A 182 19.99 2.29 10.13
N HIS A 183 19.78 1.83 8.89
CA HIS A 183 18.70 0.88 8.56
C HIS A 183 18.98 -0.51 9.15
N GLU A 184 17.90 -1.23 9.51
CA GLU A 184 18.00 -2.59 10.04
C GLU A 184 18.32 -3.59 8.93
N PHE A 185 19.46 -4.25 9.06
CA PHE A 185 19.90 -5.34 8.18
C PHE A 185 19.50 -6.69 8.78
N VAL A 186 19.07 -7.59 7.93
CA VAL A 186 18.72 -8.98 8.28
C VAL A 186 19.31 -9.94 7.25
N ASP A 187 19.54 -11.17 7.67
CA ASP A 187 19.90 -12.23 6.73
C ASP A 187 18.70 -12.54 5.80
N ASN A 188 18.96 -12.99 4.58
CA ASN A 188 17.90 -13.26 3.60
C ASN A 188 16.88 -14.32 4.10
N GLU A 189 17.33 -15.23 4.99
CA GLU A 189 16.50 -16.22 5.68
C GLU A 189 15.39 -15.61 6.52
N TYR A 190 15.52 -14.37 7.01
CA TYR A 190 14.47 -13.65 7.74
C TYR A 190 13.16 -13.54 6.96
N PHE A 191 13.26 -13.41 5.64
CA PHE A 191 12.10 -13.25 4.75
C PHE A 191 11.44 -14.59 4.39
N LEU A 192 12.12 -15.72 4.63
CA LEU A 192 11.65 -17.03 4.26
C LEU A 192 10.53 -17.50 5.20
N THR A 193 9.32 -17.62 4.68
CA THR A 193 8.19 -18.19 5.42
C THR A 193 7.90 -19.62 4.93
N PRO A 194 7.41 -20.52 5.82
CA PRO A 194 7.04 -21.89 5.41
C PRO A 194 6.06 -21.90 4.23
N LYS A 195 5.09 -20.99 4.23
CA LYS A 195 4.11 -20.83 3.15
C LYS A 195 4.76 -20.48 1.82
N ARG A 196 5.75 -19.56 1.82
CA ARG A 196 6.44 -19.15 0.58
C ARG A 196 7.39 -20.24 0.08
N LYS A 197 8.02 -20.97 1.00
CA LYS A 197 8.85 -22.11 0.65
C LYS A 197 8.02 -23.21 -0.06
N GLU A 198 6.88 -23.57 0.50
CA GLU A 198 5.95 -24.51 -0.13
C GLU A 198 5.46 -24.01 -1.51
N GLN A 199 5.17 -22.69 -1.63
CA GLN A 199 4.78 -22.10 -2.91
C GLN A 199 5.92 -22.14 -3.94
N TYR A 200 7.17 -21.93 -3.54
CA TYR A 200 8.33 -21.99 -4.41
C TYR A 200 8.57 -23.43 -4.89
N GLU A 201 8.48 -24.43 -4.01
CA GLU A 201 8.59 -25.86 -4.36
C GLU A 201 7.53 -26.27 -5.40
N ARG A 202 6.36 -25.62 -5.38
CA ARG A 202 5.27 -25.82 -6.34
C ARG A 202 5.22 -24.77 -7.45
N TRP A 203 6.19 -23.88 -7.53
CA TRP A 203 6.18 -22.70 -8.41
C TRP A 203 5.90 -23.02 -9.88
N SER A 204 6.37 -24.15 -10.42
CA SER A 204 6.06 -24.57 -11.79
C SER A 204 4.55 -24.70 -12.08
N GLN A 205 3.70 -24.68 -11.05
CA GLN A 205 2.25 -24.89 -11.12
C GLN A 205 1.42 -23.67 -10.73
N MET A 206 2.00 -22.59 -10.14
CA MET A 206 1.23 -21.47 -9.60
C MET A 206 1.86 -20.10 -9.88
N LYS A 207 1.21 -19.32 -10.75
CA LYS A 207 1.52 -17.88 -10.92
C LYS A 207 0.75 -17.11 -9.84
N LYS A 208 1.40 -16.75 -8.73
CA LYS A 208 0.86 -15.79 -7.74
C LYS A 208 1.77 -14.57 -7.69
N ASN A 209 1.21 -13.43 -7.99
CA ASN A 209 1.79 -12.12 -7.82
C ASN A 209 1.11 -11.45 -6.64
N GLY A 210 1.75 -10.49 -6.01
CA GLY A 210 1.18 -9.65 -4.98
C GLY A 210 2.11 -8.46 -4.75
N THR A 211 1.57 -7.41 -4.18
CA THR A 211 2.26 -6.15 -3.91
C THR A 211 1.46 -5.48 -2.81
N VAL A 212 2.08 -4.73 -1.91
CA VAL A 212 1.36 -3.92 -0.94
C VAL A 212 1.46 -2.46 -1.31
N GLY A 213 0.42 -1.66 -0.98
CA GLY A 213 0.43 -0.23 -1.27
C GLY A 213 -0.46 0.58 -0.37
N VAL A 214 -0.12 1.86 -0.27
CA VAL A 214 -0.78 2.85 0.58
C VAL A 214 -0.88 4.16 -0.19
N VAL A 215 -2.05 4.78 -0.20
CA VAL A 215 -2.24 6.17 -0.62
C VAL A 215 -2.95 6.96 0.46
N VAL A 216 -2.56 8.21 0.65
CA VAL A 216 -2.98 9.08 1.76
C VAL A 216 -3.32 10.47 1.26
N LEU A 217 -4.39 11.04 1.81
CA LEU A 217 -4.68 12.46 1.84
C LEU A 217 -4.58 12.91 3.30
N ASP A 218 -3.66 13.83 3.60
CA ASP A 218 -3.48 14.36 4.95
C ASP A 218 -4.42 15.53 5.27
N LEU A 219 -4.36 16.01 6.50
CA LEU A 219 -5.18 17.16 6.95
C LEU A 219 -4.80 18.48 6.26
N GLN A 220 -3.63 18.58 5.66
CA GLN A 220 -3.17 19.72 4.88
C GLN A 220 -3.62 19.67 3.42
N GLY A 221 -4.29 18.59 3.01
CA GLY A 221 -4.73 18.36 1.63
C GLY A 221 -3.64 17.86 0.70
N ASN A 222 -2.54 17.34 1.24
CA ASN A 222 -1.45 16.75 0.45
C ASN A 222 -1.65 15.27 0.21
N LEU A 223 -1.28 14.83 -0.98
CA LEU A 223 -1.36 13.46 -1.43
C LEU A 223 0.00 12.76 -1.34
N TYR A 224 -0.02 11.50 -0.89
CA TYR A 224 1.17 10.67 -0.78
C TYR A 224 0.87 9.25 -1.27
N ALA A 225 1.84 8.63 -1.92
CA ALA A 225 1.74 7.24 -2.37
C ALA A 225 2.99 6.45 -2.00
N GLY A 226 2.81 5.16 -1.74
CA GLY A 226 3.91 4.23 -1.55
C GLY A 226 3.50 2.81 -1.91
N THR A 227 4.47 2.05 -2.40
CA THR A 227 4.28 0.66 -2.82
C THR A 227 5.51 -0.16 -2.46
N SER A 228 5.33 -1.43 -2.06
CA SER A 228 6.42 -2.35 -1.70
C SER A 228 6.10 -3.78 -2.15
N THR A 229 7.12 -4.55 -2.59
CA THR A 229 6.93 -5.88 -3.16
C THR A 229 8.18 -6.77 -3.09
N GLY A 230 7.96 -8.10 -3.09
CA GLY A 230 8.97 -9.10 -3.46
C GLY A 230 9.00 -9.41 -4.97
N GLY A 231 8.16 -8.74 -5.77
CA GLY A 231 8.06 -8.98 -7.21
C GLY A 231 7.27 -10.24 -7.59
N MET A 232 7.74 -10.95 -8.58
CA MET A 232 7.13 -12.16 -9.14
C MET A 232 7.89 -13.41 -8.69
N MET A 233 7.15 -14.45 -8.30
CA MET A 233 7.75 -15.75 -7.96
C MET A 233 8.57 -16.29 -9.13
N GLY A 234 9.81 -16.69 -8.84
CA GLY A 234 10.75 -17.23 -9.83
C GLY A 234 11.30 -16.20 -10.80
N LYS A 235 11.26 -14.90 -10.45
CA LYS A 235 11.88 -13.83 -11.26
C LYS A 235 13.37 -14.13 -11.49
N LYS A 236 13.89 -13.73 -12.66
CA LYS A 236 15.26 -14.04 -13.12
C LYS A 236 16.01 -12.78 -13.50
N TYR A 237 17.34 -12.91 -13.56
CA TYR A 237 18.23 -11.92 -14.17
C TYR A 237 18.13 -10.52 -13.54
N GLY A 238 17.84 -10.43 -12.23
CA GLY A 238 17.63 -9.15 -11.55
C GLY A 238 16.36 -8.42 -12.02
N ARG A 239 15.31 -9.17 -12.38
CA ARG A 239 14.04 -8.58 -12.82
C ARG A 239 13.49 -7.63 -11.78
N VAL A 240 13.24 -6.41 -12.18
CA VAL A 240 12.54 -5.37 -11.44
C VAL A 240 11.15 -5.19 -12.04
N GLY A 241 10.12 -5.09 -11.19
CA GLY A 241 8.73 -4.81 -11.59
C GLY A 241 8.43 -3.32 -11.68
N ASP A 242 7.15 -3.01 -11.69
CA ASP A 242 6.62 -1.65 -11.75
C ASP A 242 6.82 -0.84 -10.46
N VAL A 243 6.89 -1.51 -9.31
CA VAL A 243 6.86 -0.88 -7.98
C VAL A 243 7.92 0.21 -7.79
N PRO A 244 9.22 0.02 -8.08
CA PRO A 244 10.23 1.06 -7.88
C PRO A 244 10.30 2.06 -9.03
N ILE A 245 9.47 1.91 -10.07
CA ILE A 245 9.46 2.80 -11.23
C ILE A 245 8.36 3.83 -11.05
N ILE A 246 8.76 5.05 -10.68
CA ILE A 246 7.84 6.18 -10.51
C ILE A 246 7.08 6.45 -11.81
N GLY A 247 5.76 6.50 -11.71
CA GLY A 247 4.85 6.60 -12.86
C GLY A 247 4.31 5.24 -13.35
N ALA A 248 4.99 4.13 -13.08
CA ALA A 248 4.49 2.79 -13.42
C ALA A 248 3.66 2.19 -12.27
N GLY A 249 4.29 1.91 -11.13
CA GLY A 249 3.64 1.29 -9.97
C GLY A 249 3.19 2.28 -8.89
N THR A 250 3.83 3.44 -8.81
CA THR A 250 3.61 4.46 -7.78
C THR A 250 3.66 5.85 -8.40
N TYR A 251 2.67 6.69 -8.09
CA TYR A 251 2.70 8.10 -8.46
C TYR A 251 1.84 8.95 -7.51
N ALA A 252 2.28 10.17 -7.21
CA ALA A 252 1.50 11.14 -6.45
C ALA A 252 1.68 12.55 -7.02
N ASP A 253 0.58 13.29 -7.18
CA ASP A 253 0.55 14.70 -7.58
C ASP A 253 -0.71 15.36 -7.00
N ASN A 254 -0.54 16.42 -6.23
CA ASN A 254 -1.67 17.16 -5.64
C ASN A 254 -2.64 17.73 -6.69
N ASN A 255 -2.19 17.93 -7.94
CA ASN A 255 -3.04 18.37 -9.04
C ASN A 255 -3.77 17.22 -9.75
N GLY A 256 -3.58 15.98 -9.31
CA GLY A 256 -4.18 14.78 -9.88
C GLY A 256 -4.59 13.81 -8.78
N ALA A 257 -3.83 12.73 -8.61
CA ALA A 257 -4.11 11.69 -7.63
C ALA A 257 -2.84 11.06 -7.05
N ALA A 258 -2.96 10.46 -5.86
CA ALA A 258 -2.06 9.45 -5.36
C ALA A 258 -2.52 8.07 -5.86
N VAL A 259 -1.62 7.29 -6.45
CA VAL A 259 -1.90 6.01 -7.09
C VAL A 259 -0.86 4.97 -6.64
N SER A 260 -1.32 3.79 -6.24
CA SER A 260 -0.49 2.61 -5.98
C SER A 260 -1.07 1.41 -6.72
N CYS A 261 -0.22 0.71 -7.46
CA CYS A 261 -0.59 -0.35 -8.37
C CYS A 261 -0.15 -1.73 -7.88
N THR A 262 -0.82 -2.76 -8.36
CA THR A 262 -0.48 -4.17 -8.09
C THR A 262 -0.93 -5.05 -9.25
N GLY A 263 -0.05 -5.91 -9.77
CA GLY A 263 -0.38 -6.77 -10.89
C GLY A 263 0.83 -7.32 -11.62
N HIS A 264 0.70 -7.49 -12.93
CA HIS A 264 1.75 -7.97 -13.80
C HIS A 264 2.62 -6.80 -14.26
N GLY A 265 3.70 -6.53 -13.54
CA GLY A 265 4.53 -5.32 -13.61
C GLY A 265 4.96 -4.90 -15.01
N GLU A 266 5.24 -5.85 -15.91
CA GLU A 266 5.67 -5.57 -17.28
C GLU A 266 4.65 -4.72 -18.07
N TYR A 267 3.35 -4.95 -17.87
CA TYR A 267 2.30 -4.16 -18.50
C TYR A 267 2.17 -2.78 -17.85
N TYR A 268 2.38 -2.71 -16.54
CA TYR A 268 2.35 -1.45 -15.80
C TYR A 268 3.52 -0.53 -16.17
N ILE A 269 4.72 -1.10 -16.38
CA ILE A 269 5.89 -0.36 -16.85
C ILE A 269 5.67 0.16 -18.27
N ARG A 270 5.30 -0.72 -19.21
CA ARG A 270 5.14 -0.34 -20.62
C ARG A 270 4.10 0.76 -20.83
N ASN A 271 3.08 0.78 -19.96
CA ASN A 271 1.97 1.73 -20.06
C ASN A 271 2.07 2.90 -19.07
N ASN A 272 3.09 2.96 -18.20
CA ASN A 272 3.18 3.99 -17.14
C ASN A 272 1.86 4.17 -16.38
N VAL A 273 1.28 3.07 -15.88
CA VAL A 273 -0.12 2.98 -15.43
C VAL A 273 -0.47 4.01 -14.37
N ALA A 274 0.37 4.17 -13.33
CA ALA A 274 0.10 5.12 -12.26
C ALA A 274 0.10 6.58 -12.77
N PHE A 275 1.04 6.94 -13.65
CA PHE A 275 1.08 8.27 -14.25
C PHE A 275 -0.06 8.50 -15.25
N GLN A 276 -0.48 7.48 -15.99
CA GLN A 276 -1.61 7.60 -16.93
C GLN A 276 -2.92 8.03 -16.26
N VAL A 277 -3.17 7.61 -15.00
CA VAL A 277 -4.33 8.10 -14.22
C VAL A 277 -4.21 9.61 -14.06
N ASN A 278 -3.07 10.10 -13.58
CA ASN A 278 -2.81 11.52 -13.39
C ASN A 278 -2.86 12.31 -14.71
N ALA A 279 -2.26 11.80 -15.78
CA ALA A 279 -2.26 12.45 -17.10
C ALA A 279 -3.68 12.65 -17.65
N ARG A 280 -4.57 11.67 -17.47
CA ARG A 280 -5.97 11.80 -17.89
C ARG A 280 -6.73 12.84 -17.08
N MET A 281 -6.51 12.87 -15.75
CA MET A 281 -7.12 13.88 -14.89
C MET A 281 -6.62 15.29 -15.28
N GLN A 282 -5.31 15.48 -15.39
CA GLN A 282 -4.72 16.80 -15.59
C GLN A 282 -4.87 17.34 -17.00
N TYR A 283 -4.70 16.49 -18.03
CA TYR A 283 -4.63 16.93 -19.41
C TYR A 283 -5.91 16.68 -20.22
N GLN A 284 -6.75 15.75 -19.77
CA GLN A 284 -8.02 15.43 -20.44
C GLN A 284 -9.25 15.85 -19.59
N GLY A 285 -9.06 16.32 -18.35
CA GLY A 285 -10.14 16.73 -17.47
C GLY A 285 -11.05 15.61 -16.98
N MET A 286 -10.57 14.36 -17.09
CA MET A 286 -11.34 13.19 -16.63
C MET A 286 -11.41 13.17 -15.09
N THR A 287 -12.49 12.64 -14.55
CA THR A 287 -12.61 12.33 -13.14
C THR A 287 -11.64 11.20 -12.73
N LEU A 288 -11.41 11.03 -11.43
CA LEU A 288 -10.61 9.91 -10.90
C LEU A 288 -11.19 8.56 -11.35
N GLU A 289 -12.52 8.42 -11.28
CA GLU A 289 -13.26 7.20 -11.70
C GLU A 289 -13.06 6.89 -13.16
N GLU A 290 -13.30 7.86 -14.04
CA GLU A 290 -13.14 7.69 -15.49
C GLU A 290 -11.70 7.34 -15.85
N SER A 291 -10.73 8.01 -15.20
CA SER A 291 -9.30 7.81 -15.45
C SER A 291 -8.87 6.39 -15.06
N THR A 292 -9.21 5.93 -13.84
CA THR A 292 -8.83 4.60 -13.37
C THR A 292 -9.53 3.48 -14.14
N SER A 293 -10.82 3.64 -14.46
CA SER A 293 -11.58 2.69 -15.28
C SER A 293 -11.02 2.59 -16.69
N THR A 294 -10.70 3.72 -17.34
CA THR A 294 -10.09 3.74 -18.68
C THR A 294 -8.75 3.04 -18.71
N VAL A 295 -7.91 3.25 -17.67
CA VAL A 295 -6.59 2.61 -17.61
C VAL A 295 -6.71 1.10 -17.36
N ILE A 296 -7.48 0.67 -16.40
CA ILE A 296 -7.58 -0.75 -16.04
C ILE A 296 -8.38 -1.55 -17.07
N PHE A 297 -9.56 -1.09 -17.46
CA PHE A 297 -10.45 -1.84 -18.36
C PHE A 297 -10.23 -1.54 -19.85
N GLY A 298 -9.61 -0.41 -20.17
CA GLY A 298 -9.22 -0.06 -21.52
C GLY A 298 -7.78 -0.46 -21.82
N VAL A 299 -6.81 0.28 -21.28
CA VAL A 299 -5.39 0.13 -21.64
C VAL A 299 -4.83 -1.25 -21.25
N LEU A 300 -4.99 -1.67 -20.01
CA LEU A 300 -4.45 -2.96 -19.55
C LEU A 300 -5.16 -4.16 -20.19
N ASN A 301 -6.48 -4.11 -20.38
CA ASN A 301 -7.20 -5.21 -21.03
C ASN A 301 -6.77 -5.37 -22.50
N SER A 302 -6.52 -4.29 -23.23
CA SER A 302 -6.07 -4.36 -24.63
C SER A 302 -4.71 -5.04 -24.77
N ASP A 303 -3.86 -4.93 -23.73
CA ASP A 303 -2.54 -5.55 -23.66
C ASP A 303 -2.55 -6.93 -22.98
N ALA A 304 -3.71 -7.45 -22.60
CA ALA A 304 -3.87 -8.64 -21.75
C ALA A 304 -3.19 -8.51 -20.36
N GLY A 305 -3.00 -7.28 -19.89
CA GLY A 305 -2.47 -6.98 -18.55
C GLY A 305 -3.50 -7.28 -17.47
N ASN A 306 -3.03 -7.75 -16.33
CA ASN A 306 -3.86 -8.16 -15.20
C ASN A 306 -3.38 -7.52 -13.90
N GLY A 307 -4.32 -7.05 -13.07
CA GLY A 307 -4.03 -6.46 -11.77
C GLY A 307 -5.05 -5.43 -11.35
N GLY A 308 -4.60 -4.42 -10.60
CA GLY A 308 -5.44 -3.34 -10.10
C GLY A 308 -4.64 -2.19 -9.53
N LEU A 309 -5.35 -1.20 -9.01
CA LEU A 309 -4.80 -0.05 -8.31
C LEU A 309 -5.76 0.45 -7.23
N ILE A 310 -5.21 1.21 -6.30
CA ILE A 310 -5.94 2.14 -5.45
C ILE A 310 -5.56 3.56 -5.84
N ALA A 311 -6.52 4.49 -5.80
CA ALA A 311 -6.27 5.88 -6.12
C ALA A 311 -7.12 6.83 -5.27
N LEU A 312 -6.57 8.03 -5.00
CA LEU A 312 -7.15 9.04 -4.13
C LEU A 312 -6.81 10.43 -4.67
N ASP A 313 -7.79 11.31 -4.86
CA ASP A 313 -7.57 12.71 -5.24
C ASP A 313 -7.61 13.67 -4.03
N ALA A 314 -7.17 14.91 -4.23
CA ALA A 314 -7.13 15.93 -3.19
C ALA A 314 -8.54 16.42 -2.73
N LYS A 315 -9.60 15.98 -3.39
CA LYS A 315 -11.00 16.29 -2.99
C LYS A 315 -11.59 15.20 -2.09
N GLY A 316 -10.83 14.13 -1.81
CA GLY A 316 -11.31 12.97 -1.04
C GLY A 316 -12.08 11.95 -1.89
N ASN A 317 -12.08 12.06 -3.23
CA ASN A 317 -12.58 10.98 -4.07
C ASN A 317 -11.58 9.85 -4.08
N ALA A 318 -12.05 8.65 -3.81
CA ALA A 318 -11.24 7.45 -3.67
C ALA A 318 -11.79 6.31 -4.53
N THR A 319 -10.91 5.49 -5.06
CA THR A 319 -11.31 4.32 -5.84
C THR A 319 -10.32 3.17 -5.68
N TRP A 320 -10.83 1.95 -5.78
CA TRP A 320 -10.06 0.79 -6.19
C TRP A 320 -10.64 0.23 -7.47
N THR A 321 -9.76 -0.12 -8.40
CA THR A 321 -10.14 -0.62 -9.72
C THR A 321 -9.21 -1.77 -10.10
N PHE A 322 -9.76 -2.92 -10.49
CA PHE A 322 -8.96 -4.10 -10.84
C PHE A 322 -9.68 -4.97 -11.86
N ASN A 323 -8.92 -5.65 -12.74
CA ASN A 323 -9.39 -6.63 -13.73
C ASN A 323 -8.93 -8.06 -13.41
N SER A 324 -8.30 -8.27 -12.25
CA SER A 324 -7.98 -9.59 -11.71
C SER A 324 -9.19 -10.21 -11.01
N SER A 325 -9.11 -11.50 -10.61
CA SER A 325 -10.20 -12.18 -9.89
C SER A 325 -10.40 -11.69 -8.45
N GLY A 326 -9.46 -10.93 -7.90
CA GLY A 326 -9.58 -10.32 -6.58
C GLY A 326 -8.44 -9.39 -6.24
N MET A 327 -8.65 -8.54 -5.23
CA MET A 327 -7.67 -7.63 -4.65
C MET A 327 -7.93 -7.45 -3.16
N PHE A 328 -6.93 -7.69 -2.32
CA PHE A 328 -6.96 -7.32 -0.90
C PHE A 328 -6.87 -5.80 -0.78
N ARG A 329 -7.80 -5.17 -0.06
CA ARG A 329 -7.90 -3.70 0.00
C ARG A 329 -8.71 -3.22 1.19
N GLY A 330 -8.50 -1.95 1.55
CA GLY A 330 -9.28 -1.28 2.59
C GLY A 330 -9.15 0.23 2.50
N ALA A 331 -10.09 0.95 3.13
CA ALA A 331 -10.11 2.40 3.20
C ALA A 331 -10.61 2.88 4.56
N ALA A 332 -10.13 4.03 4.99
CA ALA A 332 -10.64 4.77 6.15
C ALA A 332 -10.64 6.28 5.88
N GLY A 333 -11.69 6.96 6.30
CA GLY A 333 -11.91 8.40 6.14
C GLY A 333 -13.24 8.81 6.75
N VAL A 334 -13.61 10.11 6.66
CA VAL A 334 -14.89 10.67 7.14
C VAL A 334 -15.77 11.17 6.01
#